data_a1d144708477e2e6e8a6e4ddbebd2b1a
#
_entry.id   a1d144708477e2e6e8a6e4ddbebd2b1a
#
_cell.length_a   1.000
_cell.length_b   1.000
_cell.length_c   1.000
_cell.angle_alpha   90.00
_cell.angle_beta   90.00
_cell.angle_gamma   90.00
#
_symmetry.space_group_name_H-M   'P 1'
#
loop_
_entity.id
_entity.type
_entity.pdbx_description
1 polymer ?
#
loop_
_entity_poly.entity_id
_entity_poly.type
_entity_poly.pdbx_seq_one_letter_code
_entity_poly.pdbx_strand_id
1 'polypeptide(L)'
;MNLPPVIQSYIAASNAHDVKAIVDCFAADAAVRDENATRHGKIDIGRWATETIQKYKFQFKPLSADKRGAETILSVEVSGSFPGSPITLDYHFTIANDKTQSLVIDS
;
A
#
# COMPACT_ATOMS: atom_id res chain seq x y z
N MET A 1 -8.86 -14.75 5.33
CA MET A 1 -9.00 -13.63 4.40
C MET A 1 -8.32 -13.96 3.11
N ASN A 2 -9.07 -13.96 2.00
CA ASN A 2 -8.51 -14.26 0.68
C ASN A 2 -8.07 -12.98 0.00
N LEU A 3 -6.76 -12.75 -0.04
CA LEU A 3 -6.19 -11.59 -0.71
C LEU A 3 -5.53 -12.00 -2.03
N PRO A 4 -5.63 -11.18 -3.09
CA PRO A 4 -4.83 -11.39 -4.29
C PRO A 4 -3.35 -11.50 -3.93
N PRO A 5 -2.58 -12.34 -4.64
CA PRO A 5 -1.16 -12.54 -4.31
C PRO A 5 -0.34 -11.25 -4.26
N VAL A 6 -0.60 -10.29 -5.16
CA VAL A 6 0.15 -9.03 -5.17
C VAL A 6 -0.12 -8.20 -3.91
N ILE A 7 -1.34 -8.26 -3.36
CA ILE A 7 -1.67 -7.56 -2.11
C ILE A 7 -1.00 -8.25 -0.93
N GLN A 8 -0.98 -9.59 -0.90
CA GLN A 8 -0.26 -10.35 0.11
C GLN A 8 1.23 -9.96 0.11
N SER A 9 1.82 -9.88 -1.07
CA SER A 9 3.22 -9.47 -1.23
C SER A 9 3.46 -8.04 -0.76
N TYR A 10 2.52 -7.14 -1.06
CA TYR A 10 2.60 -5.74 -0.64
C TYR A 10 2.60 -5.62 0.89
N ILE A 11 1.72 -6.34 1.57
CA ILE A 11 1.64 -6.32 3.03
C ILE A 11 2.93 -6.89 3.64
N ALA A 12 3.41 -8.02 3.13
CA ALA A 12 4.64 -8.64 3.63
C ALA A 12 5.86 -7.73 3.43
N ALA A 13 5.98 -7.14 2.23
CA ALA A 13 7.07 -6.23 1.91
C ALA A 13 7.02 -4.97 2.77
N SER A 14 5.81 -4.42 2.98
CA SER A 14 5.62 -3.24 3.82
C SER A 14 6.01 -3.51 5.26
N ASN A 15 5.61 -4.64 5.82
CA ASN A 15 5.96 -5.02 7.19
C ASN A 15 7.44 -5.33 7.36
N ALA A 16 8.11 -5.77 6.30
CA ALA A 16 9.56 -5.98 6.29
C ALA A 16 10.33 -4.68 6.05
N HIS A 17 9.64 -3.57 5.74
CA HIS A 17 10.23 -2.30 5.33
C HIS A 17 11.19 -2.46 4.15
N ASP A 18 10.84 -3.34 3.22
CA ASP A 18 11.63 -3.69 2.05
C ASP A 18 11.15 -2.88 0.84
N VAL A 19 11.80 -1.76 0.57
CA VAL A 19 11.39 -0.82 -0.48
C VAL A 19 11.38 -1.49 -1.85
N LYS A 20 12.41 -2.28 -2.17
CA LYS A 20 12.49 -2.96 -3.47
C LYS A 20 11.30 -3.91 -3.66
N ALA A 21 10.98 -4.69 -2.65
CA ALA A 21 9.86 -5.62 -2.70
C ALA A 21 8.51 -4.88 -2.79
N ILE A 22 8.37 -3.74 -2.10
CA ILE A 22 7.19 -2.88 -2.23
C ILE A 22 7.03 -2.42 -3.67
N VAL A 23 8.08 -1.87 -4.26
CA VAL A 23 8.06 -1.35 -5.64
C VAL A 23 7.76 -2.45 -6.64
N ASP A 24 8.28 -3.66 -6.41
CA ASP A 24 8.04 -4.81 -7.30
C ASP A 24 6.55 -5.21 -7.37
N CYS A 25 5.72 -4.77 -6.44
CA CYS A 25 4.28 -5.01 -6.48
C CYS A 25 3.53 -4.10 -7.45
N PHE A 26 4.18 -3.08 -8.00
CA PHE A 26 3.55 -2.06 -8.84
C PHE A 26 3.90 -2.22 -10.31
N ALA A 27 2.92 -1.89 -11.16
CA ALA A 27 3.16 -1.78 -12.60
C ALA A 27 4.13 -0.63 -12.89
N ALA A 28 4.78 -0.68 -14.06
CA ALA A 28 5.79 0.32 -14.43
C ALA A 28 5.25 1.76 -14.45
N ASP A 29 3.97 1.92 -14.81
CA ASP A 29 3.29 3.22 -14.90
C ASP A 29 2.25 3.41 -13.79
N ALA A 30 2.40 2.71 -12.69
CA ALA A 30 1.45 2.76 -11.57
C ALA A 30 1.44 4.15 -10.91
N ALA A 31 0.33 4.44 -10.24
CA ALA A 31 0.17 5.65 -9.44
C ALA A 31 -0.22 5.29 -8.01
N VAL A 32 0.33 6.02 -7.06
CA VAL A 32 -0.05 5.95 -5.64
C VAL A 32 -0.50 7.32 -5.19
N ARG A 33 -1.70 7.39 -4.59
CA ARG A 33 -2.21 8.62 -3.98
C ARG A 33 -2.28 8.41 -2.46
N ASP A 34 -1.53 9.22 -1.74
CA ASP A 34 -1.45 9.19 -0.29
C ASP A 34 -1.16 10.60 0.23
N GLU A 35 -1.78 10.97 1.33
CA GLU A 35 -1.58 12.29 1.96
C GLU A 35 -1.80 13.45 0.98
N ASN A 36 -2.83 13.33 0.11
CA ASN A 36 -3.19 14.32 -0.91
C ASN A 36 -2.11 14.58 -1.97
N ALA A 37 -1.17 13.65 -2.12
CA ALA A 37 -0.13 13.71 -3.16
C ALA A 37 -0.17 12.44 -4.00
N THR A 38 0.10 12.58 -5.28
CA THR A 38 0.15 11.45 -6.21
C THR A 38 1.58 11.22 -6.67
N ARG A 39 2.00 9.96 -6.61
CA ARG A 39 3.33 9.52 -7.06
C ARG A 39 3.15 8.64 -8.28
N HIS A 40 3.88 8.92 -9.34
CA HIS A 40 3.78 8.20 -10.61
C HIS A 40 5.06 7.46 -10.92
N GLY A 41 4.93 6.17 -11.24
CA GLY A 41 6.05 5.33 -11.67
C GLY A 41 6.88 4.81 -10.51
N LYS A 42 7.73 3.83 -10.81
CA LYS A 42 8.43 3.07 -9.78
C LYS A 42 9.44 3.89 -8.99
N ILE A 43 10.09 4.87 -9.62
CA ILE A 43 11.08 5.71 -8.92
C ILE A 43 10.38 6.55 -7.86
N ASP A 44 9.29 7.24 -8.22
CA ASP A 44 8.53 8.06 -7.28
C ASP A 44 7.88 7.22 -6.18
N ILE A 45 7.36 6.06 -6.55
CA ILE A 45 6.75 5.13 -5.59
C ILE A 45 7.80 4.63 -4.60
N GLY A 46 9.01 4.34 -5.06
CA GLY A 46 10.13 3.96 -4.19
C GLY A 46 10.51 5.07 -3.21
N ARG A 47 10.51 6.31 -3.66
CA ARG A 47 10.74 7.46 -2.77
C ARG A 47 9.64 7.60 -1.73
N TRP A 48 8.39 7.48 -2.14
CA TRP A 48 7.25 7.49 -1.23
C TRP A 48 7.36 6.39 -0.18
N ALA A 49 7.66 5.17 -0.59
CA ALA A 49 7.82 4.05 0.33
C ALA A 49 8.95 4.31 1.34
N THR A 50 10.09 4.80 0.88
CA THR A 50 11.23 5.13 1.73
C THR A 50 10.85 6.21 2.75
N GLU A 51 10.21 7.28 2.29
CA GLU A 51 9.81 8.40 3.15
C GLU A 51 8.82 7.97 4.23
N THR A 52 7.80 7.18 3.86
CA THR A 52 6.79 6.74 4.82
C THR A 52 7.35 5.75 5.83
N ILE A 53 8.24 4.87 5.42
CA ILE A 53 8.92 3.95 6.34
C ILE A 53 9.75 4.74 7.37
N GLN A 54 10.54 5.69 6.91
CA GLN A 54 11.39 6.50 7.79
C GLN A 54 10.57 7.37 8.74
N LYS A 55 9.48 7.95 8.22
CA LYS A 55 8.65 8.88 8.98
C LYS A 55 7.79 8.17 10.02
N TYR A 56 7.18 7.05 9.66
CA TYR A 56 6.16 6.40 10.49
C TYR A 56 6.61 5.10 11.13
N LYS A 57 7.60 4.42 10.58
CA LYS A 57 8.07 3.10 11.05
C LYS A 57 6.89 2.14 11.26
N PHE A 58 6.02 2.11 10.25
CA PHE A 58 4.71 1.47 10.35
C PHE A 58 4.78 -0.06 10.39
N GLN A 59 3.71 -0.64 10.94
CA GLN A 59 3.35 -2.04 10.81
C GLN A 59 1.90 -2.13 10.40
N PHE A 60 1.59 -3.05 9.50
CA PHE A 60 0.25 -3.23 8.94
C PHE A 60 -0.38 -4.50 9.49
N LYS A 61 -1.65 -4.39 9.88
CA LYS A 61 -2.48 -5.53 10.23
C LYS A 61 -3.74 -5.49 9.37
N PRO A 62 -3.86 -6.35 8.35
CA PRO A 62 -5.07 -6.40 7.53
C PRO A 62 -6.28 -6.80 8.39
N LEU A 63 -7.38 -6.08 8.25
CA LEU A 63 -8.62 -6.31 8.99
C LEU A 63 -9.68 -6.94 8.13
N SER A 64 -9.89 -6.45 6.91
CA SER A 64 -10.91 -6.94 6.00
C SER A 64 -10.58 -6.55 4.57
N ALA A 65 -11.16 -7.28 3.62
CA ALA A 65 -11.00 -6.99 2.20
C ALA A 65 -12.37 -7.11 1.52
N ASP A 66 -12.62 -6.19 0.58
CA ASP A 66 -13.85 -6.15 -0.19
C ASP A 66 -13.50 -5.95 -1.66
N LYS A 67 -13.88 -6.89 -2.50
CA LYS A 67 -13.59 -6.83 -3.93
C LYS A 67 -14.79 -6.23 -4.67
N ARG A 68 -14.54 -5.15 -5.44
CA ARG A 68 -15.54 -4.46 -6.24
C ARG A 68 -15.03 -4.27 -7.66
N GLY A 69 -15.37 -5.20 -8.57
CA GLY A 69 -14.87 -5.16 -9.92
C GLY A 69 -13.36 -5.34 -9.97
N ALA A 70 -12.66 -4.41 -10.60
CA ALA A 70 -11.19 -4.44 -10.67
C ALA A 70 -10.51 -3.88 -9.41
N GLU A 71 -11.29 -3.32 -8.48
CA GLU A 71 -10.79 -2.72 -7.25
C GLU A 71 -10.92 -3.68 -6.08
N THR A 72 -9.89 -3.75 -5.24
CA THR A 72 -9.93 -4.42 -3.95
C THR A 72 -9.67 -3.38 -2.88
N ILE A 73 -10.60 -3.25 -1.93
CA ILE A 73 -10.46 -2.30 -0.82
C ILE A 73 -10.03 -3.10 0.41
N LEU A 74 -8.85 -2.80 0.91
CA LEU A 74 -8.27 -3.44 2.08
C LEU A 74 -8.32 -2.48 3.25
N SER A 75 -9.02 -2.87 4.31
CA SER A 75 -8.99 -2.12 5.57
C SER A 75 -7.81 -2.60 6.39
N VAL A 76 -6.94 -1.69 6.79
CA VAL A 76 -5.67 -1.99 7.46
C VAL A 76 -5.54 -1.19 8.74
N GLU A 77 -5.22 -1.88 9.84
CA GLU A 77 -4.79 -1.19 11.04
C GLU A 77 -3.30 -0.87 10.89
N VAL A 78 -2.98 0.41 10.91
CA VAL A 78 -1.62 0.91 10.76
C VAL A 78 -1.14 1.41 12.11
N SER A 79 -0.10 0.81 12.63
CA SER A 79 0.58 1.27 13.85
C SER A 79 1.96 1.80 13.50
N GLY A 80 2.50 2.67 14.34
CA GLY A 80 3.83 3.22 14.11
C GLY A 80 4.13 4.41 15.01
N SER A 81 5.19 5.14 14.63
CA SER A 81 5.69 6.30 15.38
C SER A 81 4.97 7.56 14.91
N PHE A 82 3.71 7.71 15.27
CA PHE A 82 2.92 8.90 14.96
C PHE A 82 1.82 9.11 15.98
N PRO A 83 1.37 10.38 16.19
CA PRO A 83 0.26 10.65 17.09
C PRO A 83 -1.03 9.98 16.61
N GLY A 84 -1.78 9.37 17.51
CA GLY A 84 -3.01 8.69 17.17
C GLY A 84 -2.86 7.23 16.75
N SER A 85 -1.63 6.72 16.69
CA SER A 85 -1.39 5.30 16.40
C SER A 85 -2.03 4.39 17.45
N PRO A 86 -2.69 3.27 17.06
CA PRO A 86 -2.91 2.86 15.67
C PRO A 86 -4.12 3.56 15.03
N ILE A 87 -4.13 3.63 13.71
CA ILE A 87 -5.28 4.14 12.94
C ILE A 87 -5.70 3.09 11.92
N THR A 88 -6.94 3.17 11.46
CA THR A 88 -7.42 2.31 10.38
C THR A 88 -7.50 3.12 9.10
N LEU A 89 -6.88 2.60 8.04
CA LEU A 89 -6.89 3.21 6.72
C LEU A 89 -7.46 2.23 5.71
N ASP A 90 -8.03 2.78 4.63
CA ASP A 90 -8.52 2.01 3.49
C ASP A 90 -7.54 2.12 2.33
N TYR A 91 -7.10 0.97 1.84
CA TYR A 91 -6.18 0.84 0.72
C TYR A 91 -6.96 0.35 -0.49
N HIS A 92 -7.16 1.22 -1.48
CA HIS A 92 -7.91 0.92 -2.69
C HIS A 92 -6.94 0.52 -3.79
N PHE A 93 -6.86 -0.79 -4.03
CA PHE A 93 -5.98 -1.36 -5.06
C PHE A 93 -6.74 -1.60 -6.35
N THR A 94 -6.20 -1.13 -7.46
CA THR A 94 -6.63 -1.57 -8.79
C THR A 94 -5.52 -2.44 -9.36
N ILE A 95 -5.84 -3.70 -9.64
CA ILE A 95 -4.87 -4.72 -10.06
C ILE A 95 -5.08 -5.03 -11.53
N ALA A 96 -3.97 -5.05 -12.29
CA ALA A 96 -3.97 -5.45 -13.69
C ALA A 96 -2.67 -6.23 -13.96
N ASN A 97 -2.79 -7.36 -14.68
CA ASN A 97 -1.65 -8.20 -15.02
C ASN A 97 -0.80 -8.59 -13.80
N ASP A 98 -1.47 -8.97 -12.70
CA ASP A 98 -0.85 -9.40 -11.44
C ASP A 98 0.01 -8.34 -10.75
N LYS A 99 -0.17 -7.07 -11.13
CA LYS A 99 0.51 -5.93 -10.49
C LYS A 99 -0.51 -4.90 -10.06
N THR A 100 -0.14 -4.08 -9.09
CA THR A 100 -0.96 -2.94 -8.70
C THR A 100 -0.76 -1.81 -9.69
N GLN A 101 -1.83 -1.42 -10.36
CA GLN A 101 -1.84 -0.32 -11.31
C GLN A 101 -2.09 1.01 -10.61
N SER A 102 -2.92 0.97 -9.58
CA SER A 102 -3.29 2.16 -8.81
C SER A 102 -3.50 1.79 -7.35
N LEU A 103 -3.02 2.63 -6.47
CA LEU A 103 -3.29 2.52 -5.04
C LEU A 103 -3.70 3.89 -4.53
N VAL A 104 -4.87 3.96 -3.90
CA VAL A 104 -5.35 5.17 -3.21
C VAL A 104 -5.52 4.82 -1.75
N ILE A 105 -4.90 5.61 -0.87
CA ILE A 105 -4.96 5.40 0.57
C ILE A 105 -5.76 6.55 1.19
N ASP A 106 -6.80 6.20 1.94
CA ASP A 106 -7.62 7.17 2.66
C ASP A 106 -8.15 6.57 3.96
N SER A 107 -8.98 7.30 4.66
CA SER A 107 -9.55 6.84 5.94
C SER A 107 -11.09 6.82 5.93
#